data_3e6b0e672a231b72a6621af089a5915d
#
_entry.id   3e6b0e672a231b72a6621af089a5915d
#
_cell.length_a   1.000
_cell.length_b   1.000
_cell.length_c   1.000
_cell.angle_alpha   90.00
_cell.angle_beta   90.00
_cell.angle_gamma   90.00
#
_symmetry.space_group_name_H-M   'P 1'
#
loop_
_entity.id
_entity.type
_entity.pdbx_description
1 polymer ?
#
loop_
_entity_poly.entity_id
_entity_poly.type
_entity_poly.pdbx_seq_one_letter_code
_entity_poly.pdbx_strand_id
1 'polypeptide(L)'
;MAIRVMPLRALAGIGVLTAALGVGLMGPVAATAPATPAPAPVPVVRASATPAPTATARTLALPLLVRGEPAATRARKVSYSLRGVFKSAYIGSFYDARFETKRMCIVKRESNGYYTAVSGGGYYGAYQFNDGFRSGAAAMMYRTLKKEVGATYAKQLVASLKSKKINRWSRYWQDRAFWTVFNHGRGAANWAGGRWTC
;
A
#
# COMPACT_ATOMS: atom_id res chain seq x y z
N MET A 1 -9.08 -24.99 -41.19
CA MET A 1 -8.99 -23.96 -40.13
C MET A 1 -7.59 -24.02 -39.57
N ALA A 2 -6.68 -23.14 -40.05
CA ALA A 2 -5.23 -23.22 -39.79
C ALA A 2 -4.86 -22.42 -38.57
N ILE A 3 -4.27 -23.05 -37.59
CA ILE A 3 -3.74 -22.42 -36.34
C ILE A 3 -2.37 -21.85 -36.66
N ARG A 4 -2.27 -20.52 -36.65
CA ARG A 4 -1.00 -19.81 -36.81
C ARG A 4 -0.32 -19.67 -35.45
N VAL A 5 0.73 -20.41 -35.22
CA VAL A 5 1.62 -20.29 -34.06
C VAL A 5 2.59 -19.13 -34.31
N MET A 6 2.58 -18.12 -33.46
CA MET A 6 3.59 -17.05 -33.49
C MET A 6 4.77 -17.41 -32.57
N PRO A 7 6.00 -17.15 -32.98
CA PRO A 7 7.19 -17.49 -32.19
C PRO A 7 7.45 -16.46 -31.08
N LEU A 8 7.84 -17.01 -29.94
CA LEU A 8 8.33 -16.32 -28.74
C LEU A 8 9.68 -15.68 -29.05
N ARG A 9 9.82 -14.37 -28.99
CA ARG A 9 11.11 -13.69 -29.02
C ARG A 9 11.67 -13.58 -27.61
N ALA A 10 12.68 -14.37 -27.32
CA ALA A 10 13.53 -14.25 -26.13
C ALA A 10 14.46 -13.04 -26.32
N LEU A 11 14.42 -12.12 -25.38
CA LEU A 11 15.42 -11.06 -25.20
C LEU A 11 16.30 -11.43 -24.00
N ALA A 12 17.46 -12.02 -24.28
CA ALA A 12 18.55 -12.17 -23.33
C ALA A 12 19.33 -10.86 -23.25
N GLY A 13 19.34 -10.24 -22.08
CA GLY A 13 20.21 -9.12 -21.74
C GLY A 13 21.07 -9.49 -20.54
N ILE A 14 22.28 -10.00 -20.79
CA ILE A 14 23.31 -10.26 -19.78
C ILE A 14 24.06 -8.95 -19.54
N GLY A 15 23.87 -8.33 -18.38
CA GLY A 15 24.71 -7.25 -17.88
C GLY A 15 25.60 -7.76 -16.74
N VAL A 16 26.86 -8.06 -17.04
CA VAL A 16 27.89 -8.36 -16.05
C VAL A 16 28.40 -7.03 -15.49
N LEU A 17 28.24 -6.79 -14.21
CA LEU A 17 28.87 -5.68 -13.50
C LEU A 17 29.93 -6.24 -12.55
N THR A 18 31.19 -6.07 -12.91
CA THR A 18 32.39 -6.38 -12.14
C THR A 18 32.57 -5.34 -11.04
N ALA A 19 32.55 -5.76 -9.77
CA ALA A 19 32.90 -4.93 -8.63
C ALA A 19 34.37 -5.19 -8.26
N ALA A 20 35.15 -4.12 -8.23
CA ALA A 20 36.56 -4.11 -7.84
C ALA A 20 36.71 -4.19 -6.32
N LEU A 21 37.53 -5.14 -5.87
CA LEU A 21 38.00 -5.27 -4.49
C LEU A 21 39.11 -4.24 -4.23
N GLY A 22 38.85 -3.32 -3.29
CA GLY A 22 39.84 -2.45 -2.69
C GLY A 22 40.24 -2.98 -1.31
N VAL A 23 41.38 -3.63 -1.19
CA VAL A 23 41.98 -4.03 0.09
C VAL A 23 42.80 -2.84 0.60
N GLY A 24 42.35 -2.21 1.69
CA GLY A 24 43.10 -1.19 2.44
C GLY A 24 43.52 -1.73 3.81
N LEU A 25 44.76 -2.21 3.90
CA LEU A 25 45.45 -2.50 5.16
C LEU A 25 45.95 -1.17 5.76
N MET A 26 45.44 -0.78 6.92
CA MET A 26 46.11 0.19 7.81
C MET A 26 46.05 -0.32 9.24
N GLY A 27 47.26 -0.41 9.83
CA GLY A 27 47.56 -0.98 11.13
C GLY A 27 47.07 -0.14 12.33
N PRO A 28 47.14 -0.73 13.53
CA PRO A 28 46.68 -0.09 14.76
C PRO A 28 47.72 0.89 15.30
N VAL A 29 47.35 2.14 15.43
CA VAL A 29 48.08 3.13 16.25
C VAL A 29 47.46 3.12 17.63
N ALA A 30 48.21 2.63 18.60
CA ALA A 30 47.85 2.69 20.00
C ALA A 30 48.05 4.15 20.51
N ALA A 31 46.96 4.82 20.77
CA ALA A 31 46.96 6.12 21.44
C ALA A 31 46.65 5.90 22.94
N THR A 32 47.64 6.18 23.78
CA THR A 32 47.52 6.21 25.23
C THR A 32 46.68 7.43 25.64
N ALA A 33 45.50 7.19 26.20
CA ALA A 33 44.64 8.28 26.70
C ALA A 33 45.07 8.71 28.12
N PRO A 34 45.12 10.02 28.42
CA PRO A 34 45.35 10.50 29.77
C PRO A 34 44.14 10.27 30.67
N ALA A 35 44.43 9.94 31.94
CA ALA A 35 43.41 9.68 32.97
C ALA A 35 42.56 10.93 33.22
N THR A 36 41.26 10.78 33.05
CA THR A 36 40.27 11.80 33.37
C THR A 36 39.96 11.76 34.89
N PRO A 37 39.97 12.93 35.60
CA PRO A 37 39.61 12.97 37.03
C PRO A 37 38.11 12.64 37.20
N ALA A 38 37.79 11.95 38.29
CA ALA A 38 36.46 11.49 38.65
C ALA A 38 35.46 12.69 38.77
N PRO A 39 34.28 12.62 38.18
CA PRO A 39 33.28 13.66 38.34
C PRO A 39 32.68 13.65 39.75
N ALA A 40 32.43 14.84 40.28
CA ALA A 40 31.75 15.08 41.55
C ALA A 40 30.28 14.51 41.51
N PRO A 41 29.72 14.09 42.67
CA PRO A 41 28.36 13.56 42.70
C PRO A 41 27.34 14.63 42.29
N VAL A 42 26.63 14.36 41.23
CA VAL A 42 25.51 15.20 40.74
C VAL A 42 24.30 14.94 41.63
N PRO A 43 23.57 15.99 42.08
CA PRO A 43 22.34 15.77 42.84
C PRO A 43 21.30 15.01 41.98
N VAL A 44 20.81 13.92 42.55
CA VAL A 44 19.74 13.13 41.98
C VAL A 44 18.48 13.95 41.94
N VAL A 45 18.21 14.56 40.82
CA VAL A 45 16.89 15.13 40.53
C VAL A 45 15.92 13.99 40.38
N ARG A 46 15.02 13.86 41.33
CA ARG A 46 13.92 12.88 41.30
C ARG A 46 13.15 13.12 39.99
N ALA A 47 13.33 12.22 39.04
CA ALA A 47 12.55 12.21 37.80
C ALA A 47 11.07 12.08 38.19
N SER A 48 10.31 13.11 37.93
CA SER A 48 8.85 13.06 37.98
C SER A 48 8.40 11.93 37.06
N ALA A 49 7.69 10.97 37.64
CA ALA A 49 7.15 9.82 36.93
C ALA A 49 6.36 10.32 35.72
N THR A 50 6.88 10.11 34.52
CA THR A 50 6.13 10.26 33.28
C THR A 50 4.89 9.38 33.38
N PRO A 51 3.67 9.92 33.24
CA PRO A 51 2.47 9.09 33.31
C PRO A 51 2.58 8.01 32.23
N ALA A 52 2.41 6.78 32.64
CA ALA A 52 2.40 5.63 31.75
C ALA A 52 1.42 5.90 30.61
N PRO A 53 1.76 5.59 29.34
CA PRO A 53 0.83 5.77 28.22
C PRO A 53 -0.41 4.93 28.49
N THR A 54 -1.46 5.62 28.84
CA THR A 54 -2.78 5.07 29.17
C THR A 54 -3.23 4.15 28.02
N ALA A 55 -3.85 3.03 28.35
CA ALA A 55 -4.30 1.93 27.49
C ALA A 55 -5.22 2.33 26.29
N THR A 56 -5.39 3.60 26.01
CA THR A 56 -6.19 4.16 24.92
C THR A 56 -5.64 3.91 23.53
N ALA A 57 -4.35 3.54 23.40
CA ALA A 57 -3.73 3.35 22.08
C ALA A 57 -4.09 2.03 21.38
N ARG A 58 -4.55 1.01 22.11
CA ARG A 58 -4.85 -0.32 21.51
C ARG A 58 -6.23 -0.44 20.87
N THR A 59 -7.19 0.37 21.30
CA THR A 59 -8.58 0.31 20.80
C THR A 59 -8.79 1.09 19.50
N LEU A 60 -7.81 1.88 19.05
CA LEU A 60 -7.93 2.78 17.91
C LEU A 60 -7.64 2.15 16.53
N ALA A 61 -7.13 0.92 16.46
CA ALA A 61 -6.68 0.35 15.18
C ALA A 61 -7.84 -0.03 14.24
N LEU A 62 -8.94 -0.56 14.75
CA LEU A 62 -10.12 -0.88 13.93
C LEU A 62 -10.95 0.36 13.57
N PRO A 63 -11.19 1.29 14.51
CA PRO A 63 -11.87 2.53 14.17
C PRO A 63 -11.14 3.41 13.17
N LEU A 64 -9.80 3.31 13.06
CA LEU A 64 -9.00 4.14 12.18
C LEU A 64 -9.35 3.94 10.70
N LEU A 65 -9.47 2.71 10.24
CA LEU A 65 -9.82 2.41 8.85
C LEU A 65 -11.28 2.82 8.55
N VAL A 66 -12.18 2.70 9.53
CA VAL A 66 -13.57 3.13 9.40
C VAL A 66 -13.69 4.66 9.44
N ARG A 67 -12.92 5.33 10.28
CA ARG A 67 -12.90 6.80 10.36
C ARG A 67 -12.29 7.47 9.12
N GLY A 68 -11.37 6.80 8.42
CA GLY A 68 -10.79 7.29 7.17
C GLY A 68 -11.74 7.22 5.98
N GLU A 69 -12.91 6.57 6.13
CA GLU A 69 -13.97 6.59 5.13
C GLU A 69 -14.81 7.87 5.32
N PRO A 70 -14.90 8.76 4.32
CA PRO A 70 -15.70 9.97 4.44
C PRO A 70 -17.14 9.67 4.82
N ALA A 71 -17.74 10.49 5.68
CA ALA A 71 -19.14 10.36 6.10
C ALA A 71 -20.11 10.32 4.91
N ALA A 72 -19.79 11.07 3.83
CA ALA A 72 -20.56 11.05 2.59
C ALA A 72 -20.57 9.68 1.90
N THR A 73 -19.49 8.91 1.98
CA THR A 73 -19.43 7.55 1.43
C THR A 73 -20.26 6.58 2.26
N ARG A 74 -20.32 6.79 3.58
CA ARG A 74 -21.17 6.01 4.49
C ARG A 74 -22.66 6.32 4.33
N ALA A 75 -23.01 7.56 3.99
CA ALA A 75 -24.39 7.99 3.76
C ALA A 75 -24.97 7.51 2.43
N ARG A 76 -24.12 7.13 1.46
CA ARG A 76 -24.60 6.52 0.22
C ARG A 76 -25.09 5.10 0.51
N LYS A 77 -26.24 4.74 -0.06
CA LYS A 77 -26.72 3.34 -0.16
C LYS A 77 -25.82 2.53 -1.14
N VAL A 78 -24.50 2.57 -0.94
CA VAL A 78 -23.56 1.77 -1.70
C VAL A 78 -23.42 0.45 -0.97
N SER A 79 -23.52 -0.65 -1.70
CA SER A 79 -23.28 -1.96 -1.10
C SER A 79 -21.84 -2.07 -0.64
N TYR A 80 -21.63 -2.23 0.67
CA TYR A 80 -20.33 -2.59 1.25
C TYR A 80 -20.11 -4.10 1.24
N SER A 81 -20.98 -4.86 0.56
CA SER A 81 -20.79 -6.29 0.36
C SER A 81 -19.43 -6.55 -0.28
N LEU A 82 -18.72 -7.51 0.26
CA LEU A 82 -17.45 -7.98 -0.29
C LEU A 82 -17.65 -8.94 -1.48
N ARG A 83 -18.90 -9.13 -1.92
CA ARG A 83 -19.27 -9.96 -3.05
C ARG A 83 -20.27 -9.22 -3.95
N GLY A 84 -19.93 -9.10 -5.21
CA GLY A 84 -20.75 -8.50 -6.26
C GLY A 84 -20.06 -7.35 -6.99
N VAL A 85 -20.53 -7.11 -8.21
CA VAL A 85 -20.06 -6.02 -9.07
C VAL A 85 -21.00 -4.84 -8.91
N PHE A 86 -20.62 -3.89 -8.09
CA PHE A 86 -21.44 -2.71 -7.79
C PHE A 86 -20.67 -1.44 -8.10
N LYS A 87 -21.34 -0.29 -8.06
CA LYS A 87 -20.68 1.02 -8.17
C LYS A 87 -19.64 1.20 -7.08
N SER A 88 -18.58 1.96 -7.38
CA SER A 88 -17.48 2.23 -6.47
C SER A 88 -17.95 2.75 -5.11
N ALA A 89 -17.37 2.21 -4.04
CA ALA A 89 -17.52 2.76 -2.71
C ALA A 89 -16.68 4.03 -2.50
N TYR A 90 -15.66 4.26 -3.32
CA TYR A 90 -14.82 5.47 -3.32
C TYR A 90 -15.21 6.41 -4.44
N ILE A 91 -15.40 7.71 -4.11
CA ILE A 91 -15.74 8.79 -5.05
C ILE A 91 -14.89 10.05 -4.82
N GLY A 92 -13.66 9.88 -4.31
CA GLY A 92 -12.74 11.00 -4.07
C GLY A 92 -11.97 11.45 -5.32
N SER A 93 -10.83 12.12 -5.10
CA SER A 93 -10.06 12.88 -6.10
C SER A 93 -9.69 12.12 -7.38
N PHE A 94 -9.53 10.79 -7.31
CA PHE A 94 -9.16 9.96 -8.47
C PHE A 94 -10.36 9.26 -9.11
N TYR A 95 -11.55 9.37 -8.51
CA TYR A 95 -12.76 8.79 -9.08
C TYR A 95 -13.14 9.52 -10.37
N ASP A 96 -13.47 8.75 -11.39
CA ASP A 96 -13.98 9.28 -12.67
C ASP A 96 -15.17 8.45 -13.13
N ALA A 97 -16.34 9.06 -13.11
CA ALA A 97 -17.60 8.39 -13.46
C ALA A 97 -17.61 7.85 -14.89
N ARG A 98 -16.85 8.45 -15.81
CA ARG A 98 -16.74 7.99 -17.20
C ARG A 98 -16.14 6.59 -17.32
N PHE A 99 -15.30 6.22 -16.36
CA PHE A 99 -14.64 4.90 -16.32
C PHE A 99 -15.29 3.90 -15.37
N GLU A 100 -16.43 4.22 -14.78
CA GLU A 100 -17.08 3.34 -13.82
C GLU A 100 -17.49 1.99 -14.44
N THR A 101 -18.03 2.00 -15.66
CA THR A 101 -18.36 0.77 -16.41
C THR A 101 -17.11 -0.07 -16.65
N LYS A 102 -16.00 0.58 -17.02
CA LYS A 102 -14.71 -0.09 -17.22
C LYS A 102 -14.20 -0.72 -15.92
N ARG A 103 -14.29 0.00 -14.79
CA ARG A 103 -13.93 -0.54 -13.48
C ARG A 103 -14.77 -1.78 -13.12
N MET A 104 -16.08 -1.72 -13.32
CA MET A 104 -16.97 -2.86 -13.05
C MET A 104 -16.64 -4.07 -13.94
N CYS A 105 -16.31 -3.84 -15.22
CA CYS A 105 -15.82 -4.87 -16.12
C CYS A 105 -14.52 -5.51 -15.59
N ILE A 106 -13.56 -4.71 -15.13
CA ILE A 106 -12.31 -5.20 -14.53
C ILE A 106 -12.61 -6.06 -13.30
N VAL A 107 -13.42 -5.58 -12.36
CA VAL A 107 -13.82 -6.34 -11.15
C VAL A 107 -14.47 -7.67 -11.52
N LYS A 108 -15.35 -7.67 -12.52
CA LYS A 108 -16.00 -8.90 -13.00
C LYS A 108 -14.97 -9.89 -13.56
N ARG A 109 -14.03 -9.41 -14.35
CA ARG A 109 -13.00 -10.21 -15.01
C ARG A 109 -11.98 -10.77 -14.02
N GLU A 110 -11.46 -9.91 -13.13
CA GLU A 110 -10.35 -10.26 -12.24
C GLU A 110 -10.75 -11.17 -11.08
N SER A 111 -11.96 -10.99 -10.55
CA SER A 111 -12.38 -11.66 -9.33
C SER A 111 -13.83 -12.17 -9.33
N ASN A 112 -14.56 -11.98 -10.44
CA ASN A 112 -16.01 -12.22 -10.48
C ASN A 112 -16.79 -11.46 -9.37
N GLY A 113 -16.26 -10.31 -8.95
CA GLY A 113 -16.88 -9.48 -7.90
C GLY A 113 -16.49 -9.87 -6.47
N TYR A 114 -15.51 -10.76 -6.28
CA TYR A 114 -15.09 -11.16 -4.92
C TYR A 114 -13.97 -10.25 -4.42
N TYR A 115 -14.27 -9.38 -3.46
CA TYR A 115 -13.28 -8.51 -2.81
C TYR A 115 -12.34 -9.28 -1.88
N THR A 116 -12.72 -10.49 -1.47
CA THR A 116 -11.89 -11.40 -0.67
C THR A 116 -11.09 -12.40 -1.52
N ALA A 117 -11.12 -12.27 -2.85
CA ALA A 117 -10.48 -13.21 -3.76
C ALA A 117 -8.99 -13.40 -3.45
N VAL A 118 -8.54 -14.64 -3.64
CA VAL A 118 -7.14 -15.05 -3.58
C VAL A 118 -6.89 -15.96 -4.78
N SER A 119 -5.93 -15.62 -5.64
CA SER A 119 -5.50 -16.49 -6.74
C SER A 119 -4.22 -17.24 -6.38
N GLY A 120 -4.02 -18.40 -7.03
CA GLY A 120 -2.80 -19.20 -6.86
C GLY A 120 -1.51 -18.50 -7.29
N GLY A 121 -1.60 -17.42 -8.07
CA GLY A 121 -0.46 -16.62 -8.52
C GLY A 121 -0.04 -15.48 -7.56
N GLY A 122 -0.56 -15.45 -6.32
CA GLY A 122 -0.22 -14.40 -5.35
C GLY A 122 -0.90 -13.06 -5.62
N TYR A 123 -2.07 -13.08 -6.27
CA TYR A 123 -2.91 -11.92 -6.51
C TYR A 123 -4.14 -11.95 -5.61
N TYR A 124 -4.57 -10.79 -5.14
CA TYR A 124 -5.56 -10.67 -4.08
C TYR A 124 -6.60 -9.58 -4.37
N GLY A 125 -7.81 -9.78 -3.84
CA GLY A 125 -8.89 -8.79 -3.84
C GLY A 125 -9.60 -8.64 -5.18
N ALA A 126 -10.50 -7.65 -5.23
CA ALA A 126 -11.37 -7.44 -6.38
C ALA A 126 -10.62 -7.13 -7.68
N TYR A 127 -9.45 -6.54 -7.59
CA TYR A 127 -8.63 -6.06 -8.71
C TYR A 127 -7.35 -6.86 -8.91
N GLN A 128 -7.19 -7.98 -8.22
CA GLN A 128 -6.06 -8.90 -8.31
C GLN A 128 -4.70 -8.21 -8.18
N PHE A 129 -4.49 -7.51 -7.07
CA PHE A 129 -3.22 -6.88 -6.73
C PHE A 129 -2.25 -7.89 -6.12
N ASN A 130 -1.01 -7.92 -6.59
CA ASN A 130 0.09 -8.56 -5.86
C ASN A 130 0.58 -7.66 -4.71
N ASP A 131 1.46 -8.16 -3.85
CA ASP A 131 1.93 -7.44 -2.66
C ASP A 131 2.72 -6.17 -2.99
N GLY A 132 3.57 -6.20 -4.00
CA GLY A 132 4.33 -5.02 -4.45
C GLY A 132 3.40 -3.92 -4.95
N PHE A 133 2.45 -4.29 -5.80
CA PHE A 133 1.49 -3.37 -6.38
C PHE A 133 0.55 -2.77 -5.32
N ARG A 134 0.06 -3.60 -4.38
CA ARG A 134 -0.71 -3.16 -3.21
C ARG A 134 0.07 -2.14 -2.36
N SER A 135 1.34 -2.43 -2.06
CA SER A 135 2.19 -1.54 -1.26
C SER A 135 2.44 -0.21 -1.95
N GLY A 136 2.66 -0.24 -3.27
CA GLY A 136 2.77 0.95 -4.11
C GLY A 136 1.49 1.77 -4.12
N ALA A 137 0.34 1.14 -4.33
CA ALA A 137 -0.97 1.80 -4.30
C ALA A 137 -1.23 2.48 -2.95
N ALA A 138 -0.95 1.81 -1.82
CA ALA A 138 -1.06 2.39 -0.49
C ALA A 138 -0.15 3.62 -0.31
N ALA A 139 1.08 3.57 -0.83
CA ALA A 139 1.99 4.71 -0.81
C ALA A 139 1.49 5.88 -1.66
N MET A 140 0.93 5.62 -2.83
CA MET A 140 0.34 6.65 -3.71
C MET A 140 -0.86 7.34 -3.04
N MET A 141 -1.71 6.60 -2.31
CA MET A 141 -2.83 7.16 -1.56
C MET A 141 -2.41 8.17 -0.49
N TYR A 142 -1.18 8.09 0.02
CA TYR A 142 -0.69 9.00 1.06
C TYR A 142 -0.86 10.47 0.69
N ARG A 143 -0.64 10.83 -0.58
CA ARG A 143 -0.69 12.24 -1.02
C ARG A 143 -2.07 12.87 -0.82
N THR A 144 -3.13 12.12 -1.14
CA THR A 144 -4.51 12.59 -0.94
C THR A 144 -4.94 12.45 0.51
N LEU A 145 -4.60 11.33 1.16
CA LEU A 145 -4.89 11.12 2.57
C LEU A 145 -4.29 12.22 3.45
N LYS A 146 -3.05 12.65 3.16
CA LYS A 146 -2.40 13.76 3.89
C LYS A 146 -3.24 15.04 3.86
N LYS A 147 -3.86 15.34 2.72
CA LYS A 147 -4.73 16.52 2.56
C LYS A 147 -6.08 16.35 3.28
N GLU A 148 -6.60 15.11 3.30
CA GLU A 148 -7.93 14.81 3.85
C GLU A 148 -7.94 14.69 5.38
N VAL A 149 -6.89 14.09 5.96
CA VAL A 149 -6.88 13.70 7.38
C VAL A 149 -5.61 14.13 8.14
N GLY A 150 -4.74 14.90 7.50
CA GLY A 150 -3.46 15.32 8.08
C GLY A 150 -2.34 14.28 7.95
N ALA A 151 -1.09 14.75 8.04
CA ALA A 151 0.09 13.93 7.71
C ALA A 151 0.28 12.73 8.65
N THR A 152 0.13 12.95 9.97
CA THR A 152 0.34 11.90 10.98
C THR A 152 -0.67 10.77 10.81
N TYR A 153 -1.94 11.12 10.70
CA TYR A 153 -3.01 10.15 10.54
C TYR A 153 -2.92 9.40 9.20
N ALA A 154 -2.57 10.10 8.13
CA ALA A 154 -2.34 9.49 6.82
C ALA A 154 -1.19 8.46 6.85
N LYS A 155 -0.10 8.74 7.57
CA LYS A 155 1.00 7.77 7.76
C LYS A 155 0.51 6.50 8.47
N GLN A 156 -0.28 6.64 9.53
CA GLN A 156 -0.84 5.51 10.27
C GLN A 156 -1.80 4.67 9.41
N LEU A 157 -2.68 5.32 8.62
CA LEU A 157 -3.57 4.63 7.69
C LEU A 157 -2.79 3.84 6.65
N VAL A 158 -1.80 4.46 6.00
CA VAL A 158 -0.97 3.79 5.00
C VAL A 158 -0.20 2.62 5.60
N ALA A 159 0.36 2.77 6.80
CA ALA A 159 1.03 1.68 7.52
C ALA A 159 0.06 0.51 7.80
N SER A 160 -1.15 0.82 8.28
CA SER A 160 -2.20 -0.17 8.54
C SER A 160 -2.66 -0.90 7.27
N LEU A 161 -2.76 -0.19 6.14
CA LEU A 161 -3.08 -0.82 4.86
C LEU A 161 -1.94 -1.73 4.39
N LYS A 162 -0.69 -1.26 4.48
CA LYS A 162 0.49 -2.05 4.09
C LYS A 162 0.70 -3.31 4.94
N SER A 163 0.26 -3.33 6.19
CA SER A 163 0.39 -4.51 7.08
C SER A 163 -0.58 -5.65 6.74
N LYS A 164 -1.55 -5.43 5.86
CA LYS A 164 -2.58 -6.42 5.51
C LYS A 164 -2.57 -6.71 4.02
N LYS A 165 -2.90 -7.95 3.63
CA LYS A 165 -3.20 -8.29 2.22
C LYS A 165 -4.42 -7.49 1.76
N ILE A 166 -4.48 -7.10 0.47
CA ILE A 166 -5.56 -6.24 -0.02
C ILE A 166 -6.95 -6.88 0.08
N ASN A 167 -7.07 -8.19 -0.02
CA ASN A 167 -8.32 -8.91 0.19
C ASN A 167 -8.85 -8.85 1.65
N ARG A 168 -8.06 -8.29 2.58
CA ARG A 168 -8.45 -7.96 3.95
C ARG A 168 -8.80 -6.48 4.14
N TRP A 169 -8.71 -5.68 3.09
CA TRP A 169 -9.17 -4.29 3.11
C TRP A 169 -10.68 -4.25 2.88
N SER A 170 -11.33 -3.22 3.43
CA SER A 170 -12.73 -2.97 3.08
C SER A 170 -12.84 -2.66 1.58
N ARG A 171 -14.05 -2.81 1.05
CA ARG A 171 -14.36 -2.48 -0.33
C ARG A 171 -13.94 -1.03 -0.67
N TYR A 172 -14.20 -0.08 0.22
CA TYR A 172 -13.80 1.31 0.04
C TYR A 172 -12.30 1.45 -0.23
N TRP A 173 -11.45 0.78 0.55
CA TRP A 173 -10.01 0.89 0.39
C TRP A 173 -9.50 0.19 -0.86
N GLN A 174 -10.11 -0.91 -1.28
CA GLN A 174 -9.77 -1.57 -2.53
C GLN A 174 -10.17 -0.72 -3.74
N ASP A 175 -11.37 -0.14 -3.73
CA ASP A 175 -11.84 0.76 -4.79
C ASP A 175 -10.97 2.04 -4.84
N ARG A 176 -10.59 2.60 -3.69
CA ARG A 176 -9.69 3.75 -3.61
C ARG A 176 -8.31 3.43 -4.18
N ALA A 177 -7.74 2.26 -3.86
CA ALA A 177 -6.47 1.82 -4.43
C ALA A 177 -6.56 1.70 -5.95
N PHE A 178 -7.62 1.06 -6.46
CA PHE A 178 -7.87 0.98 -7.90
C PHE A 178 -7.87 2.36 -8.53
N TRP A 179 -8.70 3.28 -8.06
CA TRP A 179 -8.83 4.61 -8.65
C TRP A 179 -7.54 5.41 -8.57
N THR A 180 -6.80 5.29 -7.47
CA THR A 180 -5.50 5.96 -7.31
C THR A 180 -4.50 5.50 -8.37
N VAL A 181 -4.43 4.19 -8.62
CA VAL A 181 -3.54 3.63 -9.65
C VAL A 181 -4.08 3.87 -11.06
N PHE A 182 -5.38 3.72 -11.25
CA PHE A 182 -6.03 3.94 -12.55
C PHE A 182 -5.88 5.38 -13.05
N ASN A 183 -5.91 6.35 -12.14
CA ASN A 183 -5.55 7.75 -12.37
C ASN A 183 -6.13 8.32 -13.69
N HIS A 184 -7.45 8.39 -13.79
CA HIS A 184 -8.17 8.90 -14.98
C HIS A 184 -7.79 8.17 -16.29
N GLY A 185 -7.51 6.89 -16.22
CA GLY A 185 -7.15 6.05 -17.38
C GLY A 185 -5.66 5.90 -17.64
N ARG A 186 -4.78 6.73 -17.04
CA ARG A 186 -3.32 6.64 -17.24
C ARG A 186 -2.72 5.32 -16.78
N GLY A 187 -3.31 4.71 -15.77
CA GLY A 187 -2.90 3.41 -15.23
C GLY A 187 -3.67 2.22 -15.83
N ALA A 188 -4.47 2.41 -16.87
CA ALA A 188 -5.31 1.36 -17.46
C ALA A 188 -4.52 0.13 -17.93
N ALA A 189 -3.27 0.32 -18.34
CA ALA A 189 -2.37 -0.75 -18.78
C ALA A 189 -2.14 -1.83 -17.71
N ASN A 190 -2.27 -1.50 -16.42
CA ASN A 190 -2.15 -2.48 -15.34
C ASN A 190 -3.22 -3.60 -15.40
N TRP A 191 -4.29 -3.37 -16.14
CA TRP A 191 -5.39 -4.33 -16.36
C TRP A 191 -5.65 -4.61 -17.85
N ALA A 192 -4.68 -4.31 -18.72
CA ALA A 192 -4.83 -4.48 -20.17
C ALA A 192 -4.60 -5.92 -20.65
N GLY A 193 -4.09 -6.82 -19.79
CA GLY A 193 -3.79 -8.21 -20.15
C GLY A 193 -5.04 -9.09 -20.25
N GLY A 194 -4.99 -10.09 -21.14
CA GLY A 194 -5.99 -11.13 -21.26
C GLY A 194 -6.90 -11.02 -22.49
N ARG A 195 -7.74 -12.06 -22.69
CA ARG A 195 -8.67 -12.19 -23.81
C ARG A 195 -9.86 -11.22 -23.77
N TRP A 196 -10.04 -10.48 -22.68
CA TRP A 196 -11.19 -9.64 -22.43
C TRP A 196 -10.77 -8.19 -22.39
N THR A 197 -11.22 -7.44 -23.36
CA THR A 197 -11.04 -5.99 -23.37
C THR A 197 -12.15 -5.34 -22.53
N CYS A 198 -11.79 -4.81 -21.39
CA CYS A 198 -12.62 -3.82 -20.70
C CYS A 198 -12.36 -2.44 -21.35
#